data_43ece1fa1e3cf70676738129aec76292
#
_entry.id   43ece1fa1e3cf70676738129aec76292
#
_cell.length_a   1.000
_cell.length_b   1.000
_cell.length_c   1.000
_cell.angle_alpha   90.00
_cell.angle_beta   90.00
_cell.angle_gamma   90.00
#
_symmetry.space_group_name_H-M   'P 1'
#
loop_
_entity.id
_entity.type
_entity.pdbx_description
1 polymer ?
#
loop_
_entity_poly.entity_id
_entity_poly.type
_entity_poly.pdbx_seq_one_letter_code
_entity_poly.pdbx_strand_id
1 'polypeptide(L)'
;CKVNLRFMYLMEHATPSYRTFGYFIETMLKPSVEELFSDINNHIFAKDHVDLTHLYIDGSKFEANANKYSWVWKKATEKSRYRLFEKVTSLLNEINDDLASFGIKIDTNSEYVPEYLKEVTDRYAKIYEIDETTFVHGKGHRKTSQQRYYERLQEYTAKLQEYVEKITVCGPDRNSYSKTDHAATFMRIKTDYMGNDQLLPAYNVQFGIADEYIAVADVNQYRSDMDCFVPLLEKFHATYGFYPKYPVADAGYGSYNNYMYCEQHGMEKYMKFTMYKKETTDAKYRDNPFRAVNFKIDEEGTLRCPAGQAFHLQYRRNVKGNQYGRQEEIYRCENCTDCPYSSECKKTDKNRTIRVNQELTSIHQEVVDNLESIQGALLRMNRSIQSEGTFGIMKNNRWYKRIVRKGMEQVRLEIFLVSIGHNLYKYHNKRLRLKKAA
;
A
#
# COMPACT_ATOMS: atom_id res chain seq x y z
N CYS A 1 18.48 -15.12 31.57
CA CYS A 1 19.67 -14.68 32.26
C CYS A 1 20.26 -15.78 33.21
N LYS A 2 19.45 -16.57 33.91
CA LYS A 2 19.95 -17.56 34.91
C LYS A 2 20.74 -18.75 34.35
N VAL A 3 20.55 -19.12 33.08
CA VAL A 3 21.05 -20.38 32.48
C VAL A 3 22.00 -20.18 31.30
N ASN A 4 22.21 -18.97 30.85
CA ASN A 4 23.10 -18.67 29.72
C ASN A 4 24.28 -17.82 30.21
N LEU A 5 25.51 -18.37 30.14
CA LEU A 5 26.73 -17.75 30.65
C LEU A 5 26.99 -16.35 30.04
N ARG A 6 26.67 -16.15 28.74
CA ARG A 6 26.84 -14.84 28.09
C ARG A 6 25.90 -13.80 28.70
N PHE A 7 24.63 -14.16 28.90
CA PHE A 7 23.68 -13.25 29.59
C PHE A 7 23.97 -13.05 31.06
N MET A 8 24.48 -14.05 31.74
CA MET A 8 24.93 -13.89 33.13
C MET A 8 26.05 -12.85 33.21
N TYR A 9 27.04 -12.95 32.30
CA TYR A 9 28.14 -11.99 32.23
C TYR A 9 27.66 -10.58 31.88
N LEU A 10 26.86 -10.44 30.81
CA LEU A 10 26.33 -9.13 30.34
C LEU A 10 25.42 -8.44 31.38
N MET A 11 24.73 -9.20 32.19
CA MET A 11 23.81 -8.70 33.21
C MET A 11 24.45 -8.64 34.60
N GLU A 12 25.75 -8.86 34.71
CA GLU A 12 26.48 -8.88 36.00
C GLU A 12 25.74 -9.72 37.05
N HIS A 13 25.28 -10.91 36.67
CA HIS A 13 24.47 -11.84 37.44
C HIS A 13 23.05 -11.35 37.86
N ALA A 14 22.64 -10.14 37.45
CA ALA A 14 21.27 -9.69 37.64
C ALA A 14 20.27 -10.56 36.84
N THR A 15 19.11 -10.81 37.43
CA THR A 15 18.06 -11.62 36.80
C THR A 15 16.74 -10.87 36.77
N PRO A 16 16.61 -9.87 35.88
CA PRO A 16 15.37 -9.10 35.75
C PRO A 16 14.17 -9.99 35.46
N SER A 17 13.02 -9.61 36.00
CA SER A 17 11.77 -10.29 35.72
C SER A 17 11.28 -10.07 34.30
N TYR A 18 10.37 -10.91 33.80
CA TYR A 18 9.74 -10.68 32.49
C TYR A 18 8.98 -9.34 32.42
N ARG A 19 8.44 -8.88 33.58
CA ARG A 19 7.78 -7.55 33.66
C ARG A 19 8.77 -6.41 33.45
N THR A 20 9.98 -6.52 34.00
CA THR A 20 11.06 -5.54 33.81
C THR A 20 11.42 -5.41 32.32
N PHE A 21 11.57 -6.56 31.64
CA PHE A 21 11.79 -6.56 30.19
C PHE A 21 10.59 -5.95 29.42
N GLY A 22 9.35 -6.32 29.77
CA GLY A 22 8.15 -5.77 29.18
C GLY A 22 8.06 -4.24 29.36
N TYR A 23 8.30 -3.77 30.57
CA TYR A 23 8.33 -2.33 30.86
C TYR A 23 9.41 -1.61 30.04
N PHE A 24 10.64 -2.12 30.02
CA PHE A 24 11.73 -1.55 29.24
C PHE A 24 11.39 -1.47 27.74
N ILE A 25 10.83 -2.54 27.20
CA ILE A 25 10.42 -2.59 25.79
C ILE A 25 9.37 -1.53 25.46
N GLU A 26 8.33 -1.39 26.29
CA GLU A 26 7.23 -0.48 26.03
C GLU A 26 7.59 0.99 26.28
N THR A 27 8.33 1.27 27.33
CA THR A 27 8.56 2.64 27.79
C THR A 27 9.85 3.25 27.25
N MET A 28 10.86 2.44 27.00
CA MET A 28 12.19 2.92 26.60
C MET A 28 12.53 2.54 25.17
N LEU A 29 12.45 1.26 24.84
CA LEU A 29 12.95 0.77 23.55
C LEU A 29 12.00 1.10 22.39
N LYS A 30 10.71 0.95 22.58
CA LYS A 30 9.73 1.21 21.49
C LYS A 30 9.77 2.66 20.99
N PRO A 31 9.75 3.71 21.82
CA PRO A 31 9.83 5.08 21.35
C PRO A 31 11.17 5.49 20.75
N SER A 32 12.28 4.81 21.11
CA SER A 32 13.64 5.18 20.69
C SER A 32 14.29 4.22 19.70
N VAL A 33 13.58 3.18 19.21
CA VAL A 33 14.18 2.14 18.38
C VAL A 33 14.69 2.67 17.03
N GLU A 34 14.03 3.65 16.45
CA GLU A 34 14.45 4.26 15.18
C GLU A 34 15.70 5.12 15.37
N GLU A 35 15.80 5.86 16.46
CA GLU A 35 17.00 6.61 16.84
C GLU A 35 18.18 5.65 17.12
N LEU A 36 17.95 4.60 17.90
CA LEU A 36 18.95 3.56 18.16
C LEU A 36 19.45 2.90 16.86
N PHE A 37 18.55 2.62 15.92
CA PHE A 37 18.92 2.08 14.60
C PHE A 37 19.81 3.06 13.83
N SER A 38 19.48 4.34 13.83
CA SER A 38 20.27 5.39 13.18
C SER A 38 21.64 5.55 13.81
N ASP A 39 21.74 5.55 15.13
CA ASP A 39 23.02 5.68 15.85
C ASP A 39 23.94 4.50 15.56
N ILE A 40 23.42 3.28 15.60
CA ILE A 40 24.18 2.06 15.26
C ILE A 40 24.65 2.12 13.80
N ASN A 41 23.79 2.53 12.88
CA ASN A 41 24.12 2.69 11.48
C ASN A 41 25.21 3.73 11.27
N ASN A 42 25.10 4.91 11.87
CA ASN A 42 26.08 5.97 11.77
C ASN A 42 27.47 5.49 12.23
N HIS A 43 27.51 4.74 13.34
CA HIS A 43 28.76 4.14 13.82
C HIS A 43 29.36 3.11 12.84
N ILE A 44 28.54 2.21 12.28
CA ILE A 44 28.98 1.19 11.33
C ILE A 44 29.44 1.85 10.03
N PHE A 45 28.65 2.79 9.51
CA PHE A 45 28.88 3.43 8.22
C PHE A 45 30.14 4.29 8.22
N ALA A 46 30.38 5.00 9.31
CA ALA A 46 31.65 5.74 9.47
C ALA A 46 32.87 4.82 9.45
N LYS A 47 32.77 3.60 10.05
CA LYS A 47 33.88 2.64 10.10
C LYS A 47 34.10 1.83 8.82
N ASP A 48 33.03 1.58 8.06
CA ASP A 48 33.08 0.78 6.84
C ASP A 48 33.05 1.67 5.58
N HIS A 49 33.02 3.00 5.74
CA HIS A 49 32.95 3.99 4.66
C HIS A 49 31.81 3.72 3.67
N VAL A 50 30.62 3.45 4.20
CA VAL A 50 29.44 3.09 3.41
C VAL A 50 29.04 4.23 2.48
N ASP A 51 28.87 3.93 1.20
CA ASP A 51 28.40 4.89 0.20
C ASP A 51 26.86 4.95 0.18
N LEU A 52 26.32 6.00 0.78
CA LEU A 52 24.88 6.26 0.84
C LEU A 52 24.32 6.96 -0.42
N THR A 53 25.16 7.28 -1.40
CA THR A 53 24.69 7.84 -2.68
C THR A 53 23.98 6.79 -3.53
N HIS A 54 24.28 5.51 -3.31
CA HIS A 54 23.65 4.36 -3.93
C HIS A 54 22.68 3.68 -2.93
N LEU A 55 21.40 3.72 -3.23
CA LEU A 55 20.38 3.09 -2.38
C LEU A 55 19.62 2.02 -3.17
N TYR A 56 19.81 0.76 -2.79
CA TYR A 56 19.10 -0.38 -3.39
C TYR A 56 17.82 -0.64 -2.64
N ILE A 57 16.69 -0.36 -3.31
CA ILE A 57 15.37 -0.40 -2.70
C ILE A 57 14.66 -1.69 -3.10
N ASP A 58 14.11 -2.37 -2.11
CA ASP A 58 13.27 -3.54 -2.30
C ASP A 58 12.28 -3.71 -1.14
N GLY A 59 11.15 -4.33 -1.45
CA GLY A 59 10.08 -4.57 -0.50
C GLY A 59 9.74 -6.04 -0.38
N SER A 60 9.32 -6.43 0.81
CA SER A 60 8.84 -7.78 1.03
C SER A 60 7.64 -7.82 1.97
N LYS A 61 6.67 -8.66 1.62
CA LYS A 61 5.48 -8.87 2.44
C LYS A 61 5.77 -9.94 3.48
N PHE A 62 5.52 -9.57 4.75
CA PHE A 62 5.64 -10.47 5.89
C PHE A 62 4.27 -10.78 6.45
N GLU A 63 3.98 -12.05 6.67
CA GLU A 63 2.73 -12.49 7.28
C GLU A 63 2.60 -11.91 8.69
N ALA A 64 1.43 -11.34 9.00
CA ALA A 64 1.11 -10.80 10.31
C ALA A 64 0.73 -11.93 11.30
N ASN A 65 0.89 -11.66 12.58
CA ASN A 65 0.39 -12.53 13.63
C ASN A 65 -1.12 -12.35 13.82
N ALA A 66 -1.89 -12.71 12.80
CA ALA A 66 -3.32 -12.51 12.74
C ALA A 66 -4.06 -13.73 12.21
N ASN A 67 -5.37 -13.79 12.48
CA ASN A 67 -6.21 -14.86 11.96
C ASN A 67 -6.39 -14.66 10.44
N LYS A 68 -6.11 -15.72 9.67
CA LYS A 68 -6.15 -15.72 8.21
C LYS A 68 -7.57 -15.66 7.64
N TYR A 69 -8.56 -16.07 8.40
CA TYR A 69 -9.95 -16.22 7.94
C TYR A 69 -10.89 -15.18 8.53
N SER A 70 -10.40 -14.20 9.28
CA SER A 70 -11.19 -13.13 9.84
C SER A 70 -10.76 -11.77 9.29
N TRP A 71 -11.51 -11.30 8.29
CA TRP A 71 -11.22 -10.05 7.57
C TRP A 71 -12.44 -9.14 7.50
N VAL A 72 -12.16 -7.88 7.23
CA VAL A 72 -13.14 -6.88 6.83
C VAL A 72 -12.72 -6.30 5.49
N TRP A 73 -13.63 -6.32 4.50
CA TRP A 73 -13.43 -5.70 3.20
C TRP A 73 -14.19 -4.39 3.12
N LYS A 74 -13.50 -3.27 2.91
CA LYS A 74 -14.07 -1.92 2.82
C LYS A 74 -15.25 -1.86 1.85
N LYS A 75 -15.02 -2.28 0.60
CA LYS A 75 -16.06 -2.25 -0.46
C LYS A 75 -17.30 -3.09 -0.12
N ALA A 76 -17.12 -4.23 0.55
CA ALA A 76 -18.26 -5.05 0.97
C ALA A 76 -19.03 -4.39 2.13
N THR A 77 -18.32 -3.76 3.07
CA THR A 77 -18.91 -3.00 4.16
C THR A 77 -19.68 -1.78 3.65
N GLU A 78 -19.10 -1.02 2.72
CA GLU A 78 -19.77 0.11 2.04
C GLU A 78 -21.06 -0.35 1.35
N LYS A 79 -21.00 -1.44 0.58
CA LYS A 79 -22.20 -2.00 -0.06
C LYS A 79 -23.26 -2.41 0.96
N SER A 80 -22.88 -2.97 2.09
CA SER A 80 -23.80 -3.34 3.18
C SER A 80 -24.40 -2.10 3.85
N ARG A 81 -23.61 -1.02 4.01
CA ARG A 81 -24.08 0.27 4.52
C ARG A 81 -25.14 0.89 3.61
N TYR A 82 -24.91 0.91 2.29
CA TYR A 82 -25.93 1.42 1.34
C TYR A 82 -27.23 0.62 1.39
N ARG A 83 -27.15 -0.71 1.46
CA ARG A 83 -28.35 -1.55 1.63
C ARG A 83 -29.06 -1.33 2.96
N LEU A 84 -28.31 -0.94 4.00
CA LEU A 84 -28.92 -0.56 5.27
C LEU A 84 -29.67 0.76 5.14
N PHE A 85 -29.17 1.74 4.39
CA PHE A 85 -29.87 3.01 4.15
C PHE A 85 -31.25 2.79 3.51
N GLU A 86 -31.36 1.90 2.52
CA GLU A 86 -32.66 1.53 1.91
C GLU A 86 -33.63 0.97 2.96
N LYS A 87 -33.14 0.09 3.85
CA LYS A 87 -33.94 -0.49 4.94
C LYS A 87 -34.34 0.54 5.97
N VAL A 88 -33.45 1.49 6.30
CA VAL A 88 -33.76 2.60 7.23
C VAL A 88 -34.84 3.49 6.63
N THR A 89 -34.71 3.87 5.35
CA THR A 89 -35.73 4.69 4.66
C THR A 89 -37.10 4.00 4.68
N SER A 90 -37.15 2.69 4.40
CA SER A 90 -38.40 1.92 4.47
C SER A 90 -39.01 1.93 5.88
N LEU A 91 -38.16 1.68 6.89
CA LEU A 91 -38.60 1.70 8.30
C LEU A 91 -39.12 3.08 8.73
N LEU A 92 -38.41 4.16 8.35
CA LEU A 92 -38.84 5.52 8.68
C LEU A 92 -40.16 5.90 8.01
N ASN A 93 -40.45 5.40 6.80
CA ASN A 93 -41.75 5.59 6.15
C ASN A 93 -42.84 4.84 6.91
N GLU A 94 -42.63 3.57 7.31
CA GLU A 94 -43.56 2.82 8.16
C GLU A 94 -43.82 3.54 9.50
N ILE A 95 -42.81 4.11 10.12
CA ILE A 95 -42.90 4.91 11.35
C ILE A 95 -43.65 6.21 11.11
N ASN A 96 -43.45 6.89 9.97
CA ASN A 96 -44.19 8.12 9.63
C ASN A 96 -45.68 7.86 9.45
N ASP A 97 -46.05 6.71 8.86
CA ASP A 97 -47.46 6.30 8.76
C ASP A 97 -48.08 6.08 10.15
N ASP A 98 -47.34 5.47 11.08
CA ASP A 98 -47.75 5.25 12.47
C ASP A 98 -47.85 6.58 13.25
N LEU A 99 -46.97 7.53 13.01
CA LEU A 99 -46.91 8.85 13.65
C LEU A 99 -47.85 9.88 13.03
N ALA A 100 -48.52 9.57 11.91
CA ALA A 100 -49.40 10.50 11.21
C ALA A 100 -50.57 10.99 12.12
N SER A 101 -51.02 10.13 13.02
CA SER A 101 -52.08 10.48 14.02
C SER A 101 -51.62 11.54 15.03
N PHE A 102 -50.30 11.70 15.24
CA PHE A 102 -49.72 12.72 16.13
C PHE A 102 -49.32 14.00 15.38
N GLY A 103 -49.49 14.05 14.04
CA GLY A 103 -49.04 15.18 13.22
C GLY A 103 -47.52 15.33 13.16
N ILE A 104 -46.77 14.28 13.48
CA ILE A 104 -45.30 14.27 13.54
C ILE A 104 -44.76 13.56 12.30
N LYS A 105 -43.73 14.14 11.67
CA LYS A 105 -43.03 13.55 10.56
C LYS A 105 -41.50 13.51 10.84
N ILE A 106 -40.86 12.39 10.55
CA ILE A 106 -39.42 12.19 10.61
C ILE A 106 -38.90 12.29 9.19
N ASP A 107 -37.82 13.06 8.99
CA ASP A 107 -37.22 13.24 7.67
C ASP A 107 -36.53 11.96 7.20
N THR A 108 -36.66 11.69 5.91
CA THR A 108 -35.94 10.59 5.25
C THR A 108 -34.86 11.16 4.35
N ASN A 109 -33.67 10.55 4.42
CA ASN A 109 -32.49 10.98 3.69
C ASN A 109 -31.98 9.87 2.75
N SER A 110 -31.12 10.21 1.81
CA SER A 110 -30.41 9.23 0.96
C SER A 110 -29.28 8.52 1.70
N GLU A 111 -28.70 9.17 2.71
CA GLU A 111 -27.66 8.65 3.59
C GLU A 111 -27.96 8.99 5.04
N TYR A 112 -27.55 8.13 5.94
CA TYR A 112 -27.79 8.28 7.38
C TYR A 112 -26.47 8.17 8.16
N VAL A 113 -26.44 8.90 9.29
CA VAL A 113 -25.38 8.81 10.30
C VAL A 113 -25.94 8.18 11.58
N PRO A 114 -25.12 7.48 12.39
CA PRO A 114 -25.59 6.81 13.61
C PRO A 114 -26.27 7.76 14.60
N GLU A 115 -25.75 8.99 14.72
CA GLU A 115 -26.26 10.03 15.62
C GLU A 115 -27.69 10.40 15.28
N TYR A 116 -28.00 10.55 13.98
CA TYR A 116 -29.37 10.84 13.53
C TYR A 116 -30.33 9.71 13.88
N LEU A 117 -29.96 8.46 13.63
CA LEU A 117 -30.82 7.32 13.98
C LEU A 117 -31.02 7.18 15.47
N LYS A 118 -30.02 7.51 16.28
CA LYS A 118 -30.14 7.55 17.74
C LYS A 118 -31.11 8.63 18.17
N GLU A 119 -31.01 9.83 17.63
CA GLU A 119 -31.97 10.93 17.91
C GLU A 119 -33.41 10.54 17.54
N VAL A 120 -33.60 9.91 16.37
CA VAL A 120 -34.89 9.38 15.93
C VAL A 120 -35.41 8.32 16.91
N THR A 121 -34.55 7.41 17.36
CA THR A 121 -34.90 6.36 18.32
C THR A 121 -35.33 6.94 19.65
N ASP A 122 -34.59 7.90 20.19
CA ASP A 122 -34.89 8.59 21.45
C ASP A 122 -36.20 9.39 21.36
N ARG A 123 -36.41 10.07 20.21
CA ARG A 123 -37.65 10.81 19.96
C ARG A 123 -38.86 9.88 19.86
N TYR A 124 -38.74 8.76 19.17
CA TYR A 124 -39.77 7.74 19.04
C TYR A 124 -40.14 7.13 20.42
N ALA A 125 -39.13 6.82 21.23
CA ALA A 125 -39.31 6.33 22.59
C ALA A 125 -40.10 7.30 23.48
N LYS A 126 -39.82 8.61 23.35
CA LYS A 126 -40.54 9.65 24.12
C LYS A 126 -41.99 9.79 23.69
N ILE A 127 -42.30 9.70 22.39
CA ILE A 127 -43.68 9.86 21.88
C ILE A 127 -44.59 8.73 22.38
N TYR A 128 -44.06 7.50 22.44
CA TYR A 128 -44.81 6.32 22.85
C TYR A 128 -44.59 5.91 24.30
N GLU A 129 -43.84 6.73 25.09
CA GLU A 129 -43.48 6.42 26.49
C GLU A 129 -42.98 5.00 26.65
N ILE A 130 -42.04 4.59 25.73
CA ILE A 130 -41.55 3.21 25.65
C ILE A 130 -40.81 2.85 26.94
N ASP A 131 -41.29 1.82 27.63
CA ASP A 131 -40.62 1.18 28.75
C ASP A 131 -40.13 -0.21 28.33
N GLU A 132 -38.80 -0.35 28.23
CA GLU A 132 -38.18 -1.63 27.84
C GLU A 132 -38.44 -2.78 28.83
N THR A 133 -38.84 -2.47 30.07
CA THR A 133 -39.19 -3.49 31.10
C THR A 133 -40.48 -4.23 30.74
N THR A 134 -41.33 -3.62 29.93
CA THR A 134 -42.63 -4.19 29.49
C THR A 134 -42.52 -4.99 28.19
N PHE A 135 -41.30 -5.05 27.60
CA PHE A 135 -41.10 -5.70 26.32
C PHE A 135 -41.32 -7.20 26.38
N VAL A 136 -42.00 -7.68 25.38
CA VAL A 136 -42.29 -9.10 25.21
C VAL A 136 -41.15 -9.78 24.47
N HIS A 137 -40.59 -10.81 25.09
CA HIS A 137 -39.46 -11.59 24.51
C HIS A 137 -39.86 -13.07 24.36
N GLY A 138 -39.25 -13.74 23.38
CA GLY A 138 -39.35 -15.19 23.17
C GLY A 138 -40.33 -15.63 22.08
N LYS A 139 -40.35 -16.93 21.79
CA LYS A 139 -41.23 -17.55 20.78
C LYS A 139 -42.66 -17.64 21.29
N GLY A 140 -43.61 -17.30 20.45
CA GLY A 140 -45.06 -17.43 20.76
C GLY A 140 -45.72 -16.15 21.30
N HIS A 141 -44.96 -15.11 21.59
CA HIS A 141 -45.50 -13.83 22.02
C HIS A 141 -45.54 -12.83 20.85
N ARG A 142 -46.63 -12.09 20.71
CA ARG A 142 -46.77 -11.02 19.69
C ARG A 142 -46.25 -9.70 20.25
N LYS A 143 -45.17 -9.18 19.62
CA LYS A 143 -44.67 -7.83 19.90
C LYS A 143 -45.62 -6.78 19.33
N THR A 144 -45.78 -5.66 20.03
CA THR A 144 -46.52 -4.48 19.51
C THR A 144 -45.78 -3.89 18.31
N SER A 145 -46.44 -3.07 17.51
CA SER A 145 -45.79 -2.36 16.38
C SER A 145 -44.70 -1.44 16.89
N GLN A 146 -44.99 -0.72 17.99
CA GLN A 146 -44.05 0.22 18.62
C GLN A 146 -42.79 -0.48 19.11
N GLN A 147 -42.92 -1.64 19.81
CA GLN A 147 -41.75 -2.42 20.21
C GLN A 147 -40.90 -2.88 19.00
N ARG A 148 -41.57 -3.34 17.91
CA ARG A 148 -40.85 -3.78 16.71
C ARG A 148 -40.07 -2.66 16.02
N TYR A 149 -40.66 -1.45 15.91
CA TYR A 149 -40.02 -0.30 15.30
C TYR A 149 -38.89 0.21 16.17
N TYR A 150 -39.05 0.29 17.47
CA TYR A 150 -38.01 0.69 18.40
C TYR A 150 -36.77 -0.28 18.35
N GLU A 151 -37.02 -1.59 18.47
CA GLU A 151 -35.97 -2.60 18.39
C GLU A 151 -35.23 -2.56 17.04
N ARG A 152 -35.96 -2.33 15.93
CA ARG A 152 -35.33 -2.18 14.60
C ARG A 152 -34.49 -0.91 14.47
N LEU A 153 -34.94 0.19 15.03
CA LEU A 153 -34.18 1.44 15.07
C LEU A 153 -32.87 1.25 15.83
N GLN A 154 -32.92 0.62 17.00
CA GLN A 154 -31.72 0.29 17.78
C GLN A 154 -30.77 -0.65 16.99
N GLU A 155 -31.32 -1.71 16.38
CA GLU A 155 -30.54 -2.65 15.57
C GLU A 155 -29.86 -1.94 14.41
N TYR A 156 -30.56 -1.06 13.69
CA TYR A 156 -30.02 -0.36 12.53
C TYR A 156 -28.99 0.70 12.93
N THR A 157 -29.21 1.37 14.06
CA THR A 157 -28.23 2.29 14.66
C THR A 157 -26.93 1.57 14.99
N ALA A 158 -27.02 0.44 15.70
CA ALA A 158 -25.84 -0.36 16.07
C ALA A 158 -25.09 -0.90 14.82
N LYS A 159 -25.83 -1.39 13.81
CA LYS A 159 -25.22 -1.85 12.56
C LYS A 159 -24.56 -0.72 11.77
N LEU A 160 -25.19 0.44 11.74
CA LEU A 160 -24.63 1.60 11.05
C LEU A 160 -23.33 2.06 11.72
N GLN A 161 -23.33 2.11 13.05
CA GLN A 161 -22.14 2.40 13.85
C GLN A 161 -21.01 1.42 13.55
N GLU A 162 -21.31 0.11 13.55
CA GLU A 162 -20.35 -0.95 13.21
C GLU A 162 -19.75 -0.76 11.79
N TYR A 163 -20.58 -0.38 10.82
CA TYR A 163 -20.09 -0.16 9.44
C TYR A 163 -19.22 1.09 9.33
N VAL A 164 -19.57 2.17 10.02
CA VAL A 164 -18.77 3.40 10.08
C VAL A 164 -17.41 3.11 10.71
N GLU A 165 -17.38 2.43 11.85
CA GLU A 165 -16.13 2.03 12.51
C GLU A 165 -15.24 1.16 11.62
N LYS A 166 -15.82 0.16 10.96
CA LYS A 166 -15.08 -0.71 10.03
C LYS A 166 -14.46 0.07 8.85
N ILE A 167 -15.19 1.03 8.29
CA ILE A 167 -14.71 1.87 7.20
C ILE A 167 -13.61 2.81 7.70
N THR A 168 -13.78 3.39 8.89
CA THR A 168 -12.79 4.26 9.54
C THR A 168 -11.47 3.53 9.81
N VAL A 169 -11.53 2.29 10.32
CA VAL A 169 -10.33 1.45 10.52
C VAL A 169 -9.59 1.18 9.20
N CYS A 170 -10.30 0.98 8.09
CA CYS A 170 -9.66 0.85 6.77
C CYS A 170 -8.96 2.14 6.34
N GLY A 171 -9.50 3.30 6.69
CA GLY A 171 -9.00 4.59 6.20
C GLY A 171 -9.15 4.76 4.67
N PRO A 172 -8.53 5.81 4.07
CA PRO A 172 -8.65 6.09 2.64
C PRO A 172 -7.94 5.05 1.76
N ASP A 173 -6.75 4.60 2.15
CA ASP A 173 -5.81 3.89 1.29
C ASP A 173 -5.94 2.37 1.32
N ARG A 174 -6.49 1.81 2.40
CA ARG A 174 -6.65 0.36 2.55
C ARG A 174 -8.00 -0.12 2.07
N ASN A 175 -8.01 -1.31 1.50
CA ASN A 175 -9.26 -1.99 1.11
C ASN A 175 -9.73 -3.05 2.10
N SER A 176 -8.91 -3.39 3.09
CA SER A 176 -9.19 -4.46 4.05
C SER A 176 -8.33 -4.36 5.30
N TYR A 177 -8.75 -5.02 6.36
CA TYR A 177 -7.94 -5.28 7.56
C TYR A 177 -8.31 -6.61 8.20
N SER A 178 -7.43 -7.14 9.07
CA SER A 178 -7.72 -8.32 9.88
C SER A 178 -8.43 -7.93 11.18
N LYS A 179 -9.47 -8.69 11.57
CA LYS A 179 -10.18 -8.46 12.84
C LYS A 179 -9.32 -8.68 14.08
N THR A 180 -8.24 -9.44 13.97
CA THR A 180 -7.35 -9.79 15.11
C THR A 180 -6.05 -8.97 15.13
N ASP A 181 -5.78 -8.21 14.05
CA ASP A 181 -4.74 -7.20 13.96
C ASP A 181 -5.20 -6.11 12.98
N HIS A 182 -5.78 -5.04 13.50
CA HIS A 182 -6.38 -3.97 12.70
C HIS A 182 -5.36 -3.22 11.84
N ALA A 183 -4.08 -3.31 12.14
CA ALA A 183 -3.03 -2.70 11.34
C ALA A 183 -2.60 -3.58 10.14
N ALA A 184 -2.84 -4.89 10.19
CA ALA A 184 -2.51 -5.80 9.09
C ALA A 184 -3.52 -5.67 7.93
N THR A 185 -3.00 -5.59 6.70
CA THR A 185 -3.80 -5.55 5.47
C THR A 185 -3.71 -6.89 4.75
N PHE A 186 -4.80 -7.32 4.11
CA PHE A 186 -4.76 -8.55 3.30
C PHE A 186 -4.02 -8.29 1.98
N MET A 187 -2.91 -8.98 1.81
CA MET A 187 -1.99 -8.88 0.68
C MET A 187 -1.70 -10.25 0.09
N ARG A 188 -1.40 -10.31 -1.21
CA ARG A 188 -0.89 -11.52 -1.85
C ARG A 188 0.56 -11.73 -1.43
N ILE A 189 0.87 -12.92 -0.87
CA ILE A 189 2.23 -13.32 -0.48
C ILE A 189 2.70 -14.40 -1.45
N LYS A 190 3.75 -14.12 -2.22
CA LYS A 190 4.30 -15.01 -3.26
C LYS A 190 4.86 -16.34 -2.72
N THR A 191 5.30 -16.34 -1.47
CA THR A 191 5.93 -17.51 -0.81
C THR A 191 5.08 -18.01 0.37
N ASP A 192 3.77 -18.07 0.18
CA ASP A 192 2.90 -18.72 1.15
C ASP A 192 3.16 -20.23 1.18
N TYR A 193 2.84 -20.87 2.31
CA TYR A 193 3.10 -22.31 2.46
C TYR A 193 2.15 -23.21 1.67
N MET A 194 1.10 -22.65 1.07
CA MET A 194 0.22 -23.37 0.13
C MET A 194 0.70 -23.26 -1.32
N GLY A 195 1.64 -22.35 -1.61
CA GLY A 195 2.20 -22.13 -2.94
C GLY A 195 1.19 -21.62 -3.98
N ASN A 196 0.09 -21.00 -3.55
CA ASN A 196 -0.99 -20.55 -4.42
C ASN A 196 -1.25 -19.04 -4.36
N ASP A 197 -0.30 -18.28 -3.90
CA ASP A 197 -0.39 -16.82 -3.81
C ASP A 197 -1.58 -16.31 -2.96
N GLN A 198 -1.86 -16.98 -1.86
CA GLN A 198 -2.99 -16.61 -0.99
C GLN A 198 -2.95 -15.18 -0.51
N LEU A 199 -4.16 -14.61 -0.33
CA LEU A 199 -4.34 -13.36 0.40
C LEU A 199 -4.24 -13.66 1.90
N LEU A 200 -3.20 -13.13 2.54
CA LEU A 200 -2.96 -13.27 3.97
C LEU A 200 -2.86 -11.90 4.63
N PRO A 201 -3.20 -11.77 5.93
CA PRO A 201 -2.93 -10.56 6.66
C PRO A 201 -1.41 -10.35 6.74
N ALA A 202 -0.95 -9.18 6.31
CA ALA A 202 0.47 -8.90 6.14
C ALA A 202 0.79 -7.43 6.32
N TYR A 203 2.09 -7.17 6.49
CA TYR A 203 2.71 -5.86 6.39
C TYR A 203 3.68 -5.83 5.21
N ASN A 204 3.75 -4.70 4.52
CA ASN A 204 4.70 -4.49 3.46
C ASN A 204 5.93 -3.76 4.03
N VAL A 205 7.03 -4.50 4.19
CA VAL A 205 8.27 -3.99 4.75
C VAL A 205 9.20 -3.60 3.62
N GLN A 206 9.66 -2.36 3.65
CA GLN A 206 10.56 -1.78 2.68
C GLN A 206 11.94 -1.55 3.28
N PHE A 207 12.99 -1.89 2.54
CA PHE A 207 14.37 -1.59 2.91
C PHE A 207 15.07 -0.79 1.81
N GLY A 208 15.83 0.22 2.23
CA GLY A 208 16.88 0.82 1.42
C GLY A 208 18.21 0.31 1.92
N ILE A 209 18.97 -0.31 1.03
CA ILE A 209 20.21 -1.03 1.34
C ILE A 209 21.38 -0.33 0.69
N ALA A 210 22.44 -0.12 1.43
CA ALA A 210 23.73 0.41 0.97
C ALA A 210 24.87 -0.48 1.49
N ASP A 211 25.76 -0.92 0.61
CA ASP A 211 26.91 -1.78 0.95
C ASP A 211 26.56 -3.00 1.81
N GLU A 212 25.45 -3.65 1.51
CA GLU A 212 24.88 -4.81 2.24
C GLU A 212 24.26 -4.48 3.62
N TYR A 213 24.25 -3.21 4.02
CA TYR A 213 23.58 -2.76 5.25
C TYR A 213 22.20 -2.18 4.96
N ILE A 214 21.26 -2.39 5.86
CA ILE A 214 19.96 -1.72 5.82
C ILE A 214 20.19 -0.29 6.30
N ALA A 215 20.17 0.67 5.36
CA ALA A 215 20.31 2.08 5.67
C ALA A 215 19.01 2.67 6.18
N VAL A 216 17.89 2.29 5.60
CA VAL A 216 16.56 2.74 5.99
C VAL A 216 15.57 1.59 5.93
N ALA A 217 14.63 1.58 6.87
CA ALA A 217 13.54 0.61 6.93
C ALA A 217 12.20 1.32 7.09
N ASP A 218 11.16 0.80 6.42
CA ASP A 218 9.79 1.28 6.60
C ASP A 218 8.80 0.13 6.64
N VAL A 219 7.71 0.29 7.41
CA VAL A 219 6.64 -0.70 7.55
C VAL A 219 5.34 -0.07 7.07
N ASN A 220 4.78 -0.63 6.02
CA ASN A 220 3.63 -0.09 5.33
C ASN A 220 2.43 -1.02 5.34
N GLN A 221 1.26 -0.40 5.17
CA GLN A 221 -0.02 -1.08 4.97
C GLN A 221 -0.42 -1.15 3.49
N TYR A 222 0.38 -0.55 2.60
CA TYR A 222 0.14 -0.52 1.16
C TYR A 222 0.40 -1.89 0.54
N ARG A 223 -0.50 -2.29 -0.39
CA ARG A 223 -0.36 -3.55 -1.12
C ARG A 223 0.60 -3.47 -2.29
N SER A 224 0.81 -2.27 -2.80
CA SER A 224 1.72 -1.96 -3.90
C SER A 224 3.01 -1.37 -3.36
N ASP A 225 4.15 -1.79 -3.91
CA ASP A 225 5.45 -1.24 -3.56
C ASP A 225 5.63 0.17 -4.17
N MET A 226 4.87 0.49 -5.21
CA MET A 226 4.83 1.80 -5.86
C MET A 226 4.53 2.94 -4.88
N ASP A 227 3.58 2.70 -3.96
CA ASP A 227 3.14 3.68 -2.97
C ASP A 227 4.11 3.79 -1.77
N CYS A 228 5.08 2.86 -1.68
CA CYS A 228 6.06 2.81 -0.60
C CYS A 228 7.36 3.57 -0.93
N PHE A 229 7.59 3.95 -2.19
CA PHE A 229 8.86 4.53 -2.64
C PHE A 229 9.13 5.89 -2.00
N VAL A 230 8.19 6.83 -2.14
CA VAL A 230 8.33 8.18 -1.58
C VAL A 230 8.45 8.16 -0.05
N PRO A 231 7.57 7.46 0.70
CA PRO A 231 7.72 7.39 2.16
C PRO A 231 9.07 6.86 2.63
N LEU A 232 9.66 5.87 1.93
CA LEU A 232 10.96 5.34 2.27
C LEU A 232 12.08 6.37 2.05
N LEU A 233 12.03 7.11 0.93
CA LEU A 233 13.02 8.15 0.62
C LEU A 233 12.91 9.36 1.54
N GLU A 234 11.70 9.74 1.95
CA GLU A 234 11.49 10.78 2.95
C GLU A 234 12.12 10.40 4.31
N LYS A 235 11.97 9.13 4.72
CA LYS A 235 12.65 8.62 5.93
C LYS A 235 14.17 8.63 5.77
N PHE A 236 14.67 8.25 4.61
CA PHE A 236 16.11 8.33 4.33
C PHE A 236 16.61 9.77 4.44
N HIS A 237 15.91 10.70 3.79
CA HIS A 237 16.25 12.12 3.86
C HIS A 237 16.18 12.67 5.29
N ALA A 238 15.13 12.34 6.04
CA ALA A 238 15.01 12.75 7.44
C ALA A 238 16.15 12.24 8.33
N THR A 239 16.69 11.05 8.01
CA THR A 239 17.77 10.42 8.78
C THR A 239 19.14 10.98 8.42
N TYR A 240 19.42 11.19 7.11
CA TYR A 240 20.78 11.52 6.62
C TYR A 240 20.93 12.95 6.11
N GLY A 241 19.84 13.71 5.95
CA GLY A 241 19.85 15.12 5.52
C GLY A 241 19.99 15.33 4.01
N PHE A 242 19.99 14.27 3.20
CA PHE A 242 20.07 14.34 1.74
C PHE A 242 19.33 13.18 1.09
N TYR A 243 19.04 13.28 -0.22
CA TYR A 243 18.49 12.18 -1.02
C TYR A 243 19.59 11.39 -1.70
N PRO A 244 19.44 10.05 -1.87
CA PRO A 244 20.42 9.24 -2.60
C PRO A 244 20.47 9.68 -4.06
N LYS A 245 21.66 9.78 -4.65
CA LYS A 245 21.78 10.12 -6.07
C LYS A 245 21.21 9.01 -6.97
N TYR A 246 21.41 7.77 -6.58
CA TYR A 246 21.04 6.57 -7.33
C TYR A 246 20.06 5.68 -6.52
N PRO A 247 18.76 6.01 -6.47
CA PRO A 247 17.75 5.09 -5.95
C PRO A 247 17.47 4.00 -6.99
N VAL A 248 17.84 2.77 -6.69
CA VAL A 248 17.74 1.62 -7.62
C VAL A 248 16.66 0.68 -7.13
N ALA A 249 15.58 0.53 -7.90
CA ALA A 249 14.44 -0.31 -7.53
C ALA A 249 13.95 -1.17 -8.71
N ASP A 250 13.07 -2.13 -8.41
CA ASP A 250 12.49 -2.99 -9.44
C ASP A 250 11.31 -2.32 -10.17
N ALA A 251 10.65 -3.08 -11.06
CA ALA A 251 9.52 -2.59 -11.83
C ALA A 251 8.25 -2.32 -10.99
N GLY A 252 8.20 -2.80 -9.76
CA GLY A 252 7.10 -2.55 -8.82
C GLY A 252 7.03 -1.10 -8.36
N TYR A 253 8.14 -0.35 -8.47
CA TYR A 253 8.24 1.05 -8.05
C TYR A 253 8.11 2.04 -9.21
N GLY A 254 8.27 1.59 -10.47
CA GLY A 254 8.25 2.45 -11.64
C GLY A 254 6.88 3.05 -11.92
N SER A 255 6.71 4.32 -11.61
CA SER A 255 5.52 5.10 -11.89
C SER A 255 5.85 6.54 -12.27
N TYR A 256 4.93 7.20 -12.97
CA TYR A 256 5.11 8.61 -13.30
C TYR A 256 5.38 9.46 -12.04
N ASN A 257 4.60 9.28 -10.99
CA ASN A 257 4.77 10.04 -9.75
C ASN A 257 6.17 9.81 -9.13
N ASN A 258 6.66 8.59 -9.09
CA ASN A 258 7.96 8.27 -8.53
C ASN A 258 9.11 8.81 -9.40
N TYR A 259 8.97 8.82 -10.72
CA TYR A 259 9.96 9.45 -11.62
C TYR A 259 9.99 10.96 -11.45
N MET A 260 8.83 11.62 -11.36
CA MET A 260 8.76 13.07 -11.12
C MET A 260 9.30 13.45 -9.73
N TYR A 261 9.07 12.60 -8.74
CA TYR A 261 9.66 12.78 -7.41
C TYR A 261 11.20 12.70 -7.46
N CYS A 262 11.76 11.74 -8.21
CA CYS A 262 13.21 11.68 -8.40
C CYS A 262 13.75 12.96 -9.08
N GLU A 263 13.09 13.43 -10.11
CA GLU A 263 13.48 14.65 -10.83
C GLU A 263 13.45 15.88 -9.94
N GLN A 264 12.39 16.05 -9.16
CA GLN A 264 12.22 17.18 -8.24
C GLN A 264 13.33 17.24 -7.18
N HIS A 265 13.86 16.07 -6.77
CA HIS A 265 14.90 15.96 -5.73
C HIS A 265 16.30 15.67 -6.28
N GLY A 266 16.52 15.82 -7.58
CA GLY A 266 17.84 15.65 -8.21
C GLY A 266 18.39 14.22 -8.18
N MET A 267 17.49 13.23 -8.08
CA MET A 267 17.84 11.80 -8.13
C MET A 267 17.77 11.26 -9.54
N GLU A 268 18.68 10.38 -9.91
CA GLU A 268 18.66 9.71 -11.21
C GLU A 268 17.64 8.54 -11.21
N LYS A 269 17.04 8.28 -12.35
CA LYS A 269 15.93 7.31 -12.49
C LYS A 269 16.46 5.92 -12.86
N TYR A 270 16.67 5.04 -11.87
CA TYR A 270 17.09 3.64 -12.06
C TYR A 270 16.03 2.64 -11.62
N MET A 271 14.78 2.93 -11.90
CA MET A 271 13.64 2.05 -11.65
C MET A 271 13.04 1.57 -12.97
N LYS A 272 12.89 0.26 -13.13
CA LYS A 272 12.19 -0.29 -14.31
C LYS A 272 10.71 0.08 -14.29
N PHE A 273 10.10 0.28 -15.45
CA PHE A 273 8.64 0.34 -15.60
C PHE A 273 8.08 -1.02 -16.03
N THR A 274 6.78 -1.21 -15.90
CA THR A 274 6.11 -2.51 -16.10
C THR A 274 6.43 -3.17 -17.45
N MET A 275 6.57 -2.38 -18.53
CA MET A 275 6.82 -2.89 -19.88
C MET A 275 8.31 -2.87 -20.28
N TYR A 276 9.20 -2.48 -19.37
CA TYR A 276 10.64 -2.35 -19.64
C TYR A 276 11.25 -3.56 -20.35
N LYS A 277 10.97 -4.79 -19.86
CA LYS A 277 11.51 -6.01 -20.49
C LYS A 277 11.06 -6.16 -21.95
N LYS A 278 9.79 -5.83 -22.26
CA LYS A 278 9.29 -5.89 -23.65
C LYS A 278 9.89 -4.80 -24.52
N GLU A 279 10.10 -3.60 -23.97
CA GLU A 279 10.75 -2.51 -24.73
C GLU A 279 12.21 -2.86 -25.09
N THR A 280 12.94 -3.51 -24.19
CA THR A 280 14.36 -3.77 -24.39
C THR A 280 14.67 -5.09 -25.10
N THR A 281 13.85 -6.14 -24.93
CA THR A 281 14.17 -7.48 -25.43
C THR A 281 13.21 -8.03 -26.50
N ASP A 282 12.04 -7.42 -26.71
CA ASP A 282 11.05 -7.89 -27.67
C ASP A 282 10.94 -6.91 -28.86
N ALA A 283 11.70 -7.16 -29.92
CA ALA A 283 11.71 -6.35 -31.13
C ALA A 283 10.31 -6.27 -31.78
N LYS A 284 9.52 -7.36 -31.78
CA LYS A 284 8.16 -7.35 -32.31
C LYS A 284 7.27 -6.37 -31.55
N TYR A 285 7.44 -6.28 -30.23
CA TYR A 285 6.69 -5.34 -29.43
C TYR A 285 7.20 -3.91 -29.64
N ARG A 286 8.53 -3.69 -29.51
CA ARG A 286 9.14 -2.37 -29.60
C ARG A 286 8.87 -1.72 -30.95
N ASP A 287 9.12 -2.46 -32.04
CA ASP A 287 9.10 -1.94 -33.39
C ASP A 287 7.71 -2.10 -34.07
N ASN A 288 6.67 -2.50 -33.30
CA ASN A 288 5.31 -2.66 -33.82
C ASN A 288 4.79 -1.30 -34.31
N PRO A 289 4.53 -1.16 -35.62
CA PRO A 289 4.12 0.11 -36.23
C PRO A 289 2.77 0.62 -35.73
N PHE A 290 1.94 -0.26 -35.16
CA PHE A 290 0.63 0.13 -34.63
C PHE A 290 0.65 0.61 -33.18
N ARG A 291 1.80 0.69 -32.53
CA ARG A 291 1.93 1.36 -31.22
C ARG A 291 1.92 2.87 -31.42
N ALA A 292 1.15 3.58 -30.57
CA ALA A 292 1.05 5.04 -30.66
C ALA A 292 2.40 5.76 -30.58
N VAL A 293 3.35 5.22 -29.81
CA VAL A 293 4.72 5.76 -29.67
C VAL A 293 5.52 5.69 -30.97
N ASN A 294 5.18 4.78 -31.88
CA ASN A 294 5.87 4.59 -33.16
C ASN A 294 5.19 5.33 -34.32
N PHE A 295 4.13 6.09 -34.05
CA PHE A 295 3.47 6.90 -35.07
C PHE A 295 4.36 8.08 -35.45
N LYS A 296 4.41 8.39 -36.73
CA LYS A 296 5.24 9.48 -37.26
C LYS A 296 4.52 10.80 -37.11
N ILE A 297 5.25 11.84 -36.83
CA ILE A 297 4.78 13.23 -36.92
C ILE A 297 5.30 13.76 -38.26
N ASP A 298 4.39 14.29 -39.10
CA ASP A 298 4.75 14.89 -40.38
C ASP A 298 5.34 16.31 -40.20
N GLU A 299 5.75 16.92 -41.31
CA GLU A 299 6.35 18.28 -41.32
C GLU A 299 5.40 19.36 -40.81
N GLU A 300 4.07 19.09 -40.85
CA GLU A 300 3.04 19.99 -40.36
C GLU A 300 2.70 19.75 -38.87
N GLY A 301 3.40 18.83 -38.20
CA GLY A 301 3.17 18.48 -36.79
C GLY A 301 1.97 17.55 -36.57
N THR A 302 1.42 16.94 -37.64
CA THR A 302 0.26 16.03 -37.54
C THR A 302 0.74 14.59 -37.30
N LEU A 303 0.13 13.93 -36.34
CA LEU A 303 0.42 12.54 -36.02
C LEU A 303 -0.21 11.61 -37.06
N ARG A 304 0.58 10.73 -37.70
CA ARG A 304 0.11 9.83 -38.77
C ARG A 304 0.32 8.37 -38.40
N CYS A 305 -0.69 7.55 -38.70
CA CYS A 305 -0.60 6.10 -38.52
C CYS A 305 0.19 5.43 -39.70
N PRO A 306 0.51 4.12 -39.60
CA PRO A 306 1.22 3.40 -40.68
C PRO A 306 0.52 3.41 -42.03
N ALA A 307 -0.80 3.62 -42.07
CA ALA A 307 -1.57 3.80 -43.30
C ALA A 307 -1.59 5.25 -43.84
N GLY A 308 -0.83 6.17 -43.22
CA GLY A 308 -0.77 7.58 -43.62
C GLY A 308 -1.94 8.43 -43.13
N GLN A 309 -2.94 7.87 -42.46
CA GLN A 309 -4.09 8.61 -41.96
C GLN A 309 -3.73 9.52 -40.80
N ALA A 310 -4.29 10.74 -40.82
CA ALA A 310 -4.08 11.73 -39.75
C ALA A 310 -4.81 11.37 -38.44
N PHE A 311 -4.18 11.71 -37.35
CA PHE A 311 -4.77 11.63 -36.01
C PHE A 311 -4.91 13.03 -35.44
N HIS A 312 -6.14 13.43 -35.14
CA HIS A 312 -6.46 14.75 -34.62
C HIS A 312 -6.69 14.69 -33.12
N LEU A 313 -6.10 15.66 -32.39
CA LEU A 313 -6.33 15.85 -30.98
C LEU A 313 -7.81 16.13 -30.70
N GLN A 314 -8.45 15.30 -29.92
CA GLN A 314 -9.84 15.48 -29.51
C GLN A 314 -9.95 16.29 -28.22
N TYR A 315 -9.20 15.88 -27.21
CA TYR A 315 -9.15 16.56 -25.91
C TYR A 315 -7.94 16.11 -25.09
N ARG A 316 -7.64 16.89 -24.06
CA ARG A 316 -6.70 16.55 -23.00
C ARG A 316 -7.47 16.19 -21.74
N ARG A 317 -6.99 15.22 -21.00
CA ARG A 317 -7.57 14.84 -19.72
C ARG A 317 -6.51 14.67 -18.65
N ASN A 318 -6.85 15.04 -17.41
CA ASN A 318 -6.02 14.75 -16.26
C ASN A 318 -6.10 13.25 -15.90
N VAL A 319 -4.96 12.65 -15.57
CA VAL A 319 -4.89 11.26 -15.13
C VAL A 319 -5.22 11.22 -13.63
N LYS A 320 -6.17 10.39 -13.23
CA LYS A 320 -6.55 10.22 -11.82
C LYS A 320 -5.39 9.63 -11.01
N GLY A 321 -5.26 10.06 -9.74
CA GLY A 321 -4.23 9.56 -8.82
C GLY A 321 -2.82 10.06 -9.10
N ASN A 322 -2.69 11.12 -9.92
CA ASN A 322 -1.42 11.75 -10.22
C ASN A 322 -1.26 13.03 -9.38
N GLN A 323 -0.05 13.23 -8.84
CA GLN A 323 0.28 14.36 -7.95
C GLN A 323 0.98 15.51 -8.68
N TYR A 324 1.46 15.28 -9.93
CA TYR A 324 2.31 16.20 -10.69
C TYR A 324 1.63 16.73 -11.96
N GLY A 325 0.30 16.77 -12.01
CA GLY A 325 -0.43 17.37 -13.13
C GLY A 325 -0.39 16.58 -14.45
N ARG A 326 -0.09 15.27 -14.41
CA ARG A 326 -0.01 14.42 -15.60
C ARG A 326 -1.28 14.50 -16.42
N GLN A 327 -1.12 14.82 -17.72
CA GLN A 327 -2.18 14.84 -18.71
C GLN A 327 -1.95 13.78 -19.77
N GLU A 328 -3.04 13.25 -20.30
CA GLU A 328 -3.05 12.40 -21.49
C GLU A 328 -3.77 13.14 -22.62
N GLU A 329 -3.15 13.14 -23.78
CA GLU A 329 -3.74 13.63 -25.02
C GLU A 329 -4.45 12.49 -25.72
N ILE A 330 -5.70 12.72 -26.08
CA ILE A 330 -6.54 11.74 -26.76
C ILE A 330 -6.66 12.15 -28.21
N TYR A 331 -6.07 11.35 -29.09
CA TYR A 331 -6.13 11.51 -30.52
C TYR A 331 -7.07 10.50 -31.15
N ARG A 332 -7.77 10.90 -32.20
CA ARG A 332 -8.64 10.03 -32.98
C ARG A 332 -8.26 10.09 -34.46
N CYS A 333 -8.19 8.91 -35.09
CA CYS A 333 -7.97 8.78 -36.51
C CYS A 333 -9.12 9.43 -37.30
N GLU A 334 -8.78 10.15 -38.35
CA GLU A 334 -9.74 10.81 -39.24
C GLU A 334 -10.63 9.78 -39.95
N ASN A 335 -10.04 8.78 -40.56
CA ASN A 335 -10.78 7.74 -41.27
C ASN A 335 -10.08 6.37 -41.14
N CYS A 336 -10.83 5.36 -40.66
CA CYS A 336 -10.39 3.97 -40.63
C CYS A 336 -11.28 3.04 -41.45
N THR A 337 -12.16 3.61 -42.32
CA THR A 337 -13.00 2.82 -43.25
C THR A 337 -12.10 2.23 -44.32
N ASP A 338 -12.31 0.97 -44.68
CA ASP A 338 -11.55 0.24 -45.68
C ASP A 338 -10.02 0.26 -45.54
N CYS A 339 -9.55 0.49 -44.31
CA CYS A 339 -8.11 0.48 -44.01
C CYS A 339 -7.56 -0.94 -44.09
N PRO A 340 -6.49 -1.19 -44.90
CA PRO A 340 -5.92 -2.54 -45.08
C PRO A 340 -5.35 -3.13 -43.80
N TYR A 341 -5.01 -2.30 -42.80
CA TYR A 341 -4.46 -2.71 -41.49
C TYR A 341 -5.53 -2.77 -40.39
N SER A 342 -6.81 -2.68 -40.76
CA SER A 342 -7.90 -2.58 -39.78
C SER A 342 -7.88 -3.73 -38.74
N SER A 343 -7.65 -4.98 -39.18
CA SER A 343 -7.64 -6.17 -38.34
C SER A 343 -6.49 -6.20 -37.33
N GLU A 344 -5.33 -5.64 -37.69
CA GLU A 344 -4.15 -5.59 -36.79
C GLU A 344 -4.14 -4.34 -35.92
N CYS A 345 -4.70 -3.23 -36.45
CA CYS A 345 -4.60 -1.93 -35.83
C CYS A 345 -5.70 -1.64 -34.82
N LYS A 346 -6.92 -2.12 -35.01
CA LYS A 346 -8.08 -1.82 -34.15
C LYS A 346 -8.91 -3.07 -33.85
N LYS A 347 -9.60 -3.05 -32.69
CA LYS A 347 -10.48 -4.14 -32.22
C LYS A 347 -11.98 -3.80 -32.36
N THR A 348 -12.31 -2.64 -32.88
CA THR A 348 -13.71 -2.14 -33.01
C THR A 348 -13.92 -1.53 -34.36
N ASP A 349 -15.18 -1.43 -34.80
CA ASP A 349 -15.54 -0.82 -36.11
C ASP A 349 -15.37 0.70 -36.14
N LYS A 350 -15.22 1.34 -34.98
CA LYS A 350 -15.02 2.78 -34.87
C LYS A 350 -13.61 3.20 -35.28
N ASN A 351 -13.45 4.48 -35.66
CA ASN A 351 -12.15 5.07 -35.91
C ASN A 351 -11.26 4.91 -34.63
N ARG A 352 -10.00 4.54 -34.87
CA ARG A 352 -9.07 4.28 -33.79
C ARG A 352 -8.81 5.52 -32.93
N THR A 353 -8.85 5.34 -31.63
CA THR A 353 -8.45 6.36 -30.63
C THR A 353 -7.18 5.91 -29.93
N ILE A 354 -6.21 6.78 -29.81
CA ILE A 354 -4.96 6.53 -29.06
C ILE A 354 -4.79 7.54 -27.94
N ARG A 355 -4.00 7.15 -26.98
CA ARG A 355 -3.58 7.99 -25.85
C ARG A 355 -2.09 8.25 -25.98
N VAL A 356 -1.71 9.51 -25.94
CA VAL A 356 -0.33 9.94 -26.01
C VAL A 356 0.01 10.71 -24.73
N ASN A 357 1.17 10.46 -24.19
CA ASN A 357 1.79 11.27 -23.15
C ASN A 357 3.27 11.37 -23.50
N GLN A 358 3.66 12.46 -24.11
CA GLN A 358 5.02 12.67 -24.58
C GLN A 358 6.02 12.72 -23.42
N GLU A 359 5.66 13.39 -22.33
CA GLU A 359 6.49 13.48 -21.14
C GLU A 359 6.80 12.09 -20.55
N LEU A 360 5.78 11.24 -20.35
CA LEU A 360 6.01 9.87 -19.86
C LEU A 360 6.84 9.04 -20.85
N THR A 361 6.65 9.24 -22.16
CA THR A 361 7.45 8.55 -23.19
C THR A 361 8.92 8.97 -23.10
N SER A 362 9.20 10.26 -22.93
CA SER A 362 10.54 10.79 -22.73
C SER A 362 11.19 10.24 -21.45
N ILE A 363 10.44 10.23 -20.34
CA ILE A 363 10.91 9.64 -19.07
C ILE A 363 11.23 8.15 -19.24
N HIS A 364 10.39 7.39 -19.93
CA HIS A 364 10.65 5.97 -20.19
C HIS A 364 11.90 5.76 -21.04
N GLN A 365 12.15 6.63 -22.04
CA GLN A 365 13.39 6.56 -22.83
C GLN A 365 14.61 6.86 -21.98
N GLU A 366 14.58 7.92 -21.17
CA GLU A 366 15.65 8.23 -20.20
C GLU A 366 15.93 7.04 -19.26
N VAL A 367 14.88 6.42 -18.73
CA VAL A 367 15.02 5.23 -17.86
C VAL A 367 15.65 4.05 -18.61
N VAL A 368 15.31 3.84 -19.90
CA VAL A 368 15.94 2.80 -20.71
C VAL A 368 17.43 3.12 -20.91
N ASP A 369 17.75 4.36 -21.30
CA ASP A 369 19.11 4.79 -21.54
C ASP A 369 19.96 4.65 -20.26
N ASN A 370 19.46 5.09 -19.11
CA ASN A 370 20.11 4.93 -17.82
C ASN A 370 20.35 3.46 -17.47
N LEU A 371 19.33 2.62 -17.57
CA LEU A 371 19.42 1.21 -17.18
C LEU A 371 20.25 0.35 -18.15
N GLU A 372 20.30 0.69 -19.44
CA GLU A 372 21.11 -0.04 -20.44
C GLU A 372 22.56 0.47 -20.52
N SER A 373 22.90 1.58 -19.83
CA SER A 373 24.26 2.03 -19.66
C SER A 373 25.10 1.01 -18.87
N ILE A 374 26.43 1.08 -18.97
CA ILE A 374 27.35 0.25 -18.17
C ILE A 374 27.08 0.44 -16.68
N GLN A 375 26.92 1.69 -16.23
CA GLN A 375 26.56 2.01 -14.85
C GLN A 375 25.22 1.38 -14.46
N GLY A 376 24.20 1.51 -15.29
CA GLY A 376 22.87 0.94 -15.04
C GLY A 376 22.90 -0.59 -14.96
N ALA A 377 23.69 -1.24 -15.78
CA ALA A 377 23.88 -2.69 -15.72
C ALA A 377 24.50 -3.13 -14.38
N LEU A 378 25.54 -2.42 -13.90
CA LEU A 378 26.17 -2.66 -12.60
C LEU A 378 25.19 -2.39 -11.43
N LEU A 379 24.44 -1.29 -11.48
CA LEU A 379 23.45 -0.97 -10.45
C LEU A 379 22.35 -2.02 -10.36
N ARG A 380 21.84 -2.51 -11.50
CA ARG A 380 20.83 -3.60 -11.52
C ARG A 380 21.37 -4.90 -10.93
N MET A 381 22.61 -5.26 -11.25
CA MET A 381 23.27 -6.44 -10.68
C MET A 381 23.45 -6.29 -9.16
N ASN A 382 23.96 -5.15 -8.71
CA ASN A 382 24.15 -4.86 -7.29
C ASN A 382 22.82 -4.87 -6.52
N ARG A 383 21.74 -4.34 -7.10
CA ARG A 383 20.43 -4.42 -6.48
C ARG A 383 20.02 -5.87 -6.20
N SER A 384 20.15 -6.73 -7.18
CA SER A 384 19.82 -8.16 -7.00
C SER A 384 20.66 -8.78 -5.89
N ILE A 385 21.97 -8.56 -5.91
CA ILE A 385 22.88 -9.12 -4.89
C ILE A 385 22.53 -8.59 -3.49
N GLN A 386 22.37 -7.30 -3.33
CA GLN A 386 22.18 -6.69 -2.01
C GLN A 386 20.78 -6.88 -1.46
N SER A 387 19.75 -6.62 -2.27
CA SER A 387 18.36 -6.70 -1.81
C SER A 387 17.90 -8.14 -1.62
N GLU A 388 18.09 -8.99 -2.63
CA GLU A 388 17.73 -10.41 -2.54
C GLU A 388 18.56 -11.14 -1.49
N GLY A 389 19.87 -10.78 -1.38
CA GLY A 389 20.75 -11.29 -0.33
C GLY A 389 20.26 -10.93 1.08
N THR A 390 19.82 -9.70 1.30
CA THR A 390 19.30 -9.25 2.60
C THR A 390 18.03 -9.99 2.98
N PHE A 391 17.02 -9.99 2.09
CA PHE A 391 15.78 -10.72 2.34
C PHE A 391 15.99 -12.25 2.41
N GLY A 392 16.91 -12.79 1.62
CA GLY A 392 17.30 -14.19 1.66
C GLY A 392 17.88 -14.60 3.01
N ILE A 393 18.79 -13.81 3.57
CA ILE A 393 19.33 -14.03 4.93
C ILE A 393 18.20 -14.00 5.95
N MET A 394 17.33 -13.00 5.92
CA MET A 394 16.23 -12.89 6.88
C MET A 394 15.25 -14.04 6.78
N LYS A 395 14.70 -14.28 5.59
CA LYS A 395 13.59 -15.24 5.39
C LYS A 395 14.04 -16.69 5.37
N ASN A 396 15.19 -17.00 4.75
CA ASN A 396 15.64 -18.37 4.56
C ASN A 396 16.65 -18.81 5.61
N ASN A 397 17.70 -18.02 5.86
CA ASN A 397 18.75 -18.42 6.79
C ASN A 397 18.35 -18.22 8.26
N ARG A 398 17.52 -17.19 8.55
CA ARG A 398 17.04 -16.86 9.89
C ARG A 398 15.58 -17.25 10.14
N TRP A 399 14.90 -17.80 9.14
CA TRP A 399 13.50 -18.25 9.23
C TRP A 399 12.50 -17.18 9.65
N TYR A 400 12.87 -15.90 9.50
CA TYR A 400 12.01 -14.78 9.81
C TYR A 400 11.01 -14.54 8.67
N LYS A 401 9.96 -15.35 8.62
CA LYS A 401 8.91 -15.30 7.57
C LYS A 401 7.61 -14.68 8.08
N ARG A 402 7.44 -14.60 9.38
CA ARG A 402 6.22 -14.13 10.03
C ARG A 402 6.55 -13.18 11.17
N ILE A 403 5.81 -12.08 11.24
CA ILE A 403 5.87 -11.13 12.34
C ILE A 403 5.23 -11.76 13.59
N VAL A 404 5.82 -11.56 14.74
CA VAL A 404 5.35 -12.11 16.02
C VAL A 404 4.46 -11.11 16.75
N ARG A 405 4.75 -9.83 16.62
CA ARG A 405 4.01 -8.75 17.28
C ARG A 405 2.76 -8.34 16.50
N LYS A 406 1.86 -7.57 17.15
CA LYS A 406 0.61 -7.06 16.56
C LYS A 406 0.55 -5.55 16.68
N GLY A 407 -0.11 -4.92 15.69
CA GLY A 407 -0.25 -3.47 15.64
C GLY A 407 0.99 -2.77 15.09
N MET A 408 0.79 -1.65 14.41
CA MET A 408 1.83 -0.96 13.63
C MET A 408 3.07 -0.62 14.45
N GLU A 409 2.92 -0.02 15.62
CA GLU A 409 4.05 0.39 16.47
C GLU A 409 4.91 -0.79 16.92
N GLN A 410 4.27 -1.89 17.33
CA GLN A 410 4.98 -3.08 17.77
C GLN A 410 5.67 -3.80 16.61
N VAL A 411 5.04 -3.79 15.43
CA VAL A 411 5.63 -4.35 14.21
C VAL A 411 6.83 -3.51 13.77
N ARG A 412 6.74 -2.18 13.84
CA ARG A 412 7.89 -1.30 13.57
C ARG A 412 9.04 -1.61 14.51
N LEU A 413 8.79 -1.67 15.82
CA LEU A 413 9.81 -2.08 16.79
C LEU A 413 10.48 -3.39 16.40
N GLU A 414 9.70 -4.43 16.05
CA GLU A 414 10.23 -5.74 15.65
C GLU A 414 11.11 -5.65 14.40
N ILE A 415 10.66 -4.93 13.35
CA ILE A 415 11.42 -4.77 12.10
C ILE A 415 12.72 -4.00 12.33
N PHE A 416 12.71 -2.93 13.11
CA PHE A 416 13.93 -2.18 13.42
C PHE A 416 14.93 -3.01 14.21
N LEU A 417 14.48 -3.81 15.20
CA LEU A 417 15.35 -4.73 15.93
C LEU A 417 15.96 -5.82 15.02
N VAL A 418 15.18 -6.36 14.09
CA VAL A 418 15.67 -7.31 13.07
C VAL A 418 16.69 -6.65 12.16
N SER A 419 16.48 -5.39 11.77
CA SER A 419 17.39 -4.61 10.94
C SER A 419 18.71 -4.31 11.66
N ILE A 420 18.66 -3.91 12.91
CA ILE A 420 19.83 -3.74 13.79
C ILE A 420 20.62 -5.06 13.87
N GLY A 421 19.94 -6.16 14.18
CA GLY A 421 20.56 -7.48 14.25
C GLY A 421 21.21 -7.91 12.93
N HIS A 422 20.60 -7.58 11.78
CA HIS A 422 21.18 -7.82 10.46
C HIS A 422 22.46 -7.01 10.25
N ASN A 423 22.42 -5.70 10.52
CA ASN A 423 23.55 -4.81 10.31
C ASN A 423 24.74 -5.18 11.23
N LEU A 424 24.50 -5.47 12.50
CA LEU A 424 25.53 -5.94 13.42
C LEU A 424 26.15 -7.28 12.97
N TYR A 425 25.32 -8.22 12.46
CA TYR A 425 25.79 -9.48 11.91
C TYR A 425 26.69 -9.27 10.68
N LYS A 426 26.28 -8.41 9.75
CA LYS A 426 27.07 -8.07 8.56
C LYS A 426 28.39 -7.41 8.94
N TYR A 427 28.35 -6.41 9.82
CA TYR A 427 29.54 -5.74 10.33
C TYR A 427 30.52 -6.72 10.99
N HIS A 428 30.04 -7.58 11.87
CA HIS A 428 30.87 -8.59 12.53
C HIS A 428 31.56 -9.53 11.52
N ASN A 429 30.81 -10.03 10.53
CA ASN A 429 31.36 -10.92 9.52
C ASN A 429 32.40 -10.24 8.62
N LYS A 430 32.17 -8.97 8.23
CA LYS A 430 33.17 -8.19 7.48
C LYS A 430 34.48 -8.06 8.31
N ARG A 431 34.39 -7.73 9.59
CA ARG A 431 35.55 -7.64 10.49
C ARG A 431 36.29 -8.97 10.68
N LEU A 432 35.56 -10.09 10.76
CA LEU A 432 36.17 -11.42 10.84
C LEU A 432 36.95 -11.78 9.54
N ARG A 433 36.39 -11.41 8.37
CA ARG A 433 37.08 -11.65 7.08
C ARG A 433 38.36 -10.83 6.95
N LEU A 434 38.31 -9.55 7.34
CA LEU A 434 39.51 -8.69 7.36
C LEU A 434 40.60 -9.23 8.29
N LYS A 435 40.24 -9.71 9.49
CA LYS A 435 41.22 -10.35 10.42
C LYS A 435 41.80 -11.66 9.93
N LYS A 436 41.12 -12.37 9.03
CA LYS A 436 41.63 -13.62 8.43
C LYS A 436 42.51 -13.37 7.18
N ALA A 437 42.37 -12.21 6.57
CA ALA A 437 43.12 -11.80 5.39
C ALA A 437 44.41 -11.02 5.74
N ALA A 438 44.47 -10.48 6.97
CA ALA A 438 45.69 -9.89 7.56
C ALA A 438 46.48 -10.95 8.34
#